data_75a97db400a69e2c9eaac83621fc9bf6
#
_entry.id   75a97db400a69e2c9eaac83621fc9bf6
#
_cell.length_a   1.000
_cell.length_b   1.000
_cell.length_c   1.000
_cell.angle_alpha   90.00
_cell.angle_beta   90.00
_cell.angle_gamma   90.00
#
_symmetry.space_group_name_H-M   'P 1'
#
loop_
_entity.id
_entity.type
_entity.pdbx_description
1 polymer ?
#
loop_
_entity_poly.entity_id
_entity_poly.type
_entity_poly.pdbx_seq_one_letter_code
_entity_poly.pdbx_strand_id
1 'polypeptide(L)'
;MAKSNYVFIHLLLYCVGLSYAQSSYTSNTIIRNKVALTYTSQIGVRELTGNNDGKAVETYLRYCDLPKGEPWCASFVCWVYGKNNVTNPRSGFCPDLFQQKNTVWTRNSNHNITPTRADIFGIYFPNKKRIAHTGFIDKWTSTQVHTVEGNTNQAGSREGDGVYRKIRLTRQIYAVARFIK
;
A
#
# COMPACT_ATOMS: atom_id res chain seq x y z
N MET A 1 -23.21 35.37 -39.22
CA MET A 1 -22.34 35.61 -38.05
C MET A 1 -22.66 34.59 -36.98
N ALA A 2 -22.07 33.38 -37.06
CA ALA A 2 -22.30 32.33 -36.05
C ALA A 2 -21.09 31.35 -35.99
N LYS A 3 -19.86 31.84 -35.94
CA LYS A 3 -18.65 30.97 -35.82
C LYS A 3 -17.75 31.26 -34.60
N SER A 4 -18.14 32.19 -33.69
CA SER A 4 -17.28 32.64 -32.60
C SER A 4 -17.51 31.90 -31.25
N ASN A 5 -18.69 31.26 -31.04
CA ASN A 5 -19.04 30.75 -29.73
C ASN A 5 -18.49 29.31 -29.42
N TYR A 6 -18.15 28.52 -30.43
CA TYR A 6 -17.68 27.14 -30.22
C TYR A 6 -16.23 27.05 -29.72
N VAL A 7 -15.38 27.99 -30.13
CA VAL A 7 -13.95 27.97 -29.72
C VAL A 7 -13.80 28.34 -28.23
N PHE A 8 -14.62 29.26 -27.72
CA PHE A 8 -14.59 29.67 -26.31
C PHE A 8 -15.05 28.56 -25.37
N ILE A 9 -16.06 27.77 -25.74
CA ILE A 9 -16.60 26.69 -24.93
C ILE A 9 -15.54 25.54 -24.81
N HIS A 10 -14.87 25.20 -25.92
CA HIS A 10 -13.82 24.18 -25.89
C HIS A 10 -12.59 24.60 -25.07
N LEU A 11 -12.20 25.85 -25.10
CA LEU A 11 -11.07 26.37 -24.33
C LEU A 11 -11.38 26.37 -22.82
N LEU A 12 -12.60 26.75 -22.42
CA LEU A 12 -13.05 26.74 -21.03
C LEU A 12 -13.10 25.31 -20.46
N LEU A 13 -13.62 24.34 -21.20
CA LEU A 13 -13.66 22.94 -20.81
C LEU A 13 -12.25 22.34 -20.66
N TYR A 14 -11.32 22.72 -21.53
CA TYR A 14 -9.93 22.27 -21.45
C TYR A 14 -9.21 22.86 -20.22
N CYS A 15 -9.38 24.15 -19.92
CA CYS A 15 -8.80 24.78 -18.73
C CYS A 15 -9.37 24.22 -17.41
N VAL A 16 -10.67 23.94 -17.34
CA VAL A 16 -11.30 23.32 -16.17
C VAL A 16 -10.80 21.89 -15.97
N GLY A 17 -10.66 21.11 -17.05
CA GLY A 17 -10.12 19.76 -16.99
C GLY A 17 -8.68 19.71 -16.49
N LEU A 18 -7.81 20.61 -16.94
CA LEU A 18 -6.41 20.73 -16.48
C LEU A 18 -6.34 21.13 -15.00
N SER A 19 -7.14 22.07 -14.56
CA SER A 19 -7.19 22.52 -13.16
C SER A 19 -7.66 21.40 -12.23
N TYR A 20 -8.64 20.60 -12.63
CA TYR A 20 -9.14 19.47 -11.85
C TYR A 20 -8.08 18.34 -11.76
N ALA A 21 -7.43 18.00 -12.87
CA ALA A 21 -6.38 17.00 -12.90
C ALA A 21 -5.18 17.40 -12.02
N GLN A 22 -4.78 18.67 -12.06
CA GLN A 22 -3.69 19.19 -11.22
C GLN A 22 -4.06 19.15 -9.73
N SER A 23 -5.28 19.51 -9.37
CA SER A 23 -5.78 19.47 -7.99
C SER A 23 -5.80 18.03 -7.43
N SER A 24 -6.28 17.05 -8.21
CA SER A 24 -6.34 15.64 -7.79
C SER A 24 -4.93 15.05 -7.65
N TYR A 25 -4.00 15.34 -8.56
CA TYR A 25 -2.61 14.91 -8.46
C TYR A 25 -1.93 15.44 -7.20
N THR A 26 -2.11 16.70 -6.87
CA THR A 26 -1.57 17.33 -5.66
C THR A 26 -2.15 16.69 -4.40
N SER A 27 -3.47 16.46 -4.37
CA SER A 27 -4.16 15.79 -3.26
C SER A 27 -3.64 14.38 -3.03
N ASN A 28 -3.49 13.58 -4.07
CA ASN A 28 -2.96 12.22 -3.98
C ASN A 28 -1.51 12.19 -3.47
N THR A 29 -0.69 13.13 -3.90
CA THR A 29 0.69 13.26 -3.44
C THR A 29 0.75 13.58 -1.95
N ILE A 30 -0.11 14.47 -1.47
CA ILE A 30 -0.21 14.82 -0.04
C ILE A 30 -0.63 13.59 0.78
N ILE A 31 -1.65 12.85 0.33
CA ILE A 31 -2.12 11.64 1.02
C ILE A 31 -1.01 10.57 1.06
N ARG A 32 -0.32 10.32 -0.06
CA ARG A 32 0.81 9.37 -0.12
C ARG A 32 1.92 9.75 0.85
N ASN A 33 2.24 11.03 0.98
CA ASN A 33 3.24 11.49 1.92
C ASN A 33 2.79 11.29 3.38
N LYS A 34 1.53 11.56 3.73
CA LYS A 34 0.97 11.29 5.06
C LYS A 34 1.01 9.80 5.40
N VAL A 35 0.59 8.94 4.48
CA VAL A 35 0.68 7.48 4.62
C VAL A 35 2.13 7.05 4.85
N ALA A 36 3.06 7.63 4.08
CA ALA A 36 4.49 7.32 4.22
C ALA A 36 5.06 7.76 5.57
N LEU A 37 4.71 8.91 6.05
CA LEU A 37 5.08 9.37 7.40
C LEU A 37 4.52 8.41 8.47
N THR A 38 3.26 7.97 8.32
CA THR A 38 2.62 7.06 9.26
C THR A 38 3.33 5.71 9.30
N TYR A 39 3.58 5.02 8.16
CA TYR A 39 4.27 3.73 8.22
C TYR A 39 5.73 3.86 8.65
N THR A 40 6.41 4.94 8.31
CA THR A 40 7.79 5.17 8.71
C THR A 40 7.91 5.40 10.21
N SER A 41 6.97 6.09 10.84
CA SER A 41 6.95 6.30 12.29
C SER A 41 6.76 5.01 13.10
N GLN A 42 6.33 3.93 12.45
CA GLN A 42 6.18 2.62 13.11
C GLN A 42 7.45 1.76 13.04
N ILE A 43 8.47 2.17 12.28
CA ILE A 43 9.74 1.41 12.23
C ILE A 43 10.34 1.34 13.61
N GLY A 44 10.68 0.12 14.04
CA GLY A 44 11.20 -0.15 15.38
C GLY A 44 10.13 -0.67 16.36
N VAL A 45 8.86 -0.66 16.01
CA VAL A 45 7.84 -1.39 16.79
C VAL A 45 8.22 -2.87 16.85
N ARG A 46 8.11 -3.46 18.03
CA ARG A 46 8.40 -4.88 18.30
C ARG A 46 7.22 -5.53 19.00
N GLU A 47 7.05 -6.82 18.77
CA GLU A 47 6.19 -7.66 19.58
C GLU A 47 6.73 -7.72 21.01
N LEU A 48 5.84 -7.90 21.97
CA LEU A 48 6.20 -7.96 23.39
C LEU A 48 6.89 -9.29 23.73
N THR A 49 6.36 -10.40 23.22
CA THR A 49 6.84 -11.75 23.53
C THR A 49 7.22 -12.59 22.30
N GLY A 50 7.09 -12.02 21.09
CA GLY A 50 7.30 -12.77 19.84
C GLY A 50 6.09 -13.62 19.41
N ASN A 51 4.91 -13.35 19.99
CA ASN A 51 3.67 -14.11 19.74
C ASN A 51 2.57 -13.21 19.14
N ASN A 52 2.92 -12.33 18.20
CA ASN A 52 2.00 -11.37 17.56
C ASN A 52 1.25 -10.51 18.60
N ASP A 53 1.97 -9.94 19.55
CA ASP A 53 1.41 -9.26 20.72
C ASP A 53 2.09 -7.92 21.02
N GLY A 54 1.59 -7.23 22.03
CA GLY A 54 2.05 -5.92 22.45
C GLY A 54 1.15 -4.79 21.96
N LYS A 55 1.16 -3.67 22.70
CA LYS A 55 0.21 -2.56 22.54
C LYS A 55 0.04 -2.06 21.12
N ALA A 56 1.13 -1.90 20.37
CA ALA A 56 1.07 -1.41 18.99
C ALA A 56 0.50 -2.48 18.06
N VAL A 57 1.03 -3.72 18.13
CA VAL A 57 0.58 -4.86 17.31
C VAL A 57 -0.90 -5.13 17.51
N GLU A 58 -1.35 -5.18 18.77
CA GLU A 58 -2.76 -5.36 19.09
C GLU A 58 -3.65 -4.21 18.61
N THR A 59 -3.09 -2.99 18.46
CA THR A 59 -3.83 -1.87 17.87
C THR A 59 -4.03 -2.07 16.36
N TYR A 60 -3.05 -2.64 15.65
CA TYR A 60 -3.19 -2.98 14.23
C TYR A 60 -4.22 -4.11 14.04
N LEU A 61 -4.15 -5.14 14.87
CA LEU A 61 -5.09 -6.26 14.84
C LEU A 61 -6.53 -5.82 15.11
N ARG A 62 -6.75 -5.03 16.18
CA ARG A 62 -8.08 -4.48 16.51
C ARG A 62 -8.69 -3.63 15.40
N TYR A 63 -7.89 -2.93 14.61
CA TYR A 63 -8.41 -2.17 13.47
C TYR A 63 -9.09 -3.08 12.43
N CYS A 64 -8.68 -4.33 12.36
CA CYS A 64 -9.24 -5.37 11.47
C CYS A 64 -10.17 -6.35 12.22
N ASP A 65 -10.61 -6.02 13.43
CA ASP A 65 -11.46 -6.83 14.29
C ASP A 65 -10.86 -8.23 14.59
N LEU A 66 -9.52 -8.32 14.68
CA LEU A 66 -8.78 -9.55 14.95
C LEU A 66 -8.30 -9.61 16.40
N PRO A 67 -8.26 -10.82 16.99
CA PRO A 67 -7.71 -11.05 18.33
C PRO A 67 -6.17 -10.93 18.32
N LYS A 68 -5.62 -10.77 19.53
CA LYS A 68 -4.19 -10.93 19.79
C LYS A 68 -3.69 -12.31 19.32
N GLY A 69 -2.47 -12.35 18.80
CA GLY A 69 -1.82 -13.60 18.38
C GLY A 69 -1.93 -13.92 16.89
N GLU A 70 -2.77 -13.19 16.16
CA GLU A 70 -2.91 -13.38 14.71
C GLU A 70 -1.77 -12.74 13.92
N PRO A 71 -1.40 -13.27 12.73
CA PRO A 71 -0.47 -12.60 11.82
C PRO A 71 -0.97 -11.23 11.40
N TRP A 72 -0.12 -10.21 11.51
CA TRP A 72 -0.56 -8.82 11.45
C TRP A 72 0.02 -7.96 10.31
N CYS A 73 0.70 -8.55 9.31
CA CYS A 73 1.23 -7.78 8.18
C CYS A 73 0.13 -7.03 7.40
N ALA A 74 -1.00 -7.68 7.09
CA ALA A 74 -2.14 -7.05 6.42
C ALA A 74 -2.86 -6.07 7.33
N SER A 75 -3.02 -6.39 8.62
CA SER A 75 -3.63 -5.50 9.62
C SER A 75 -2.82 -4.21 9.81
N PHE A 76 -1.49 -4.28 9.80
CA PHE A 76 -0.61 -3.12 9.81
C PHE A 76 -0.88 -2.20 8.62
N VAL A 77 -0.96 -2.77 7.41
CA VAL A 77 -1.25 -2.02 6.18
C VAL A 77 -2.63 -1.34 6.27
N CYS A 78 -3.66 -2.08 6.67
CA CYS A 78 -5.01 -1.55 6.81
C CYS A 78 -5.08 -0.43 7.85
N TRP A 79 -4.42 -0.61 9.00
CA TRP A 79 -4.37 0.39 10.06
C TRP A 79 -3.69 1.70 9.59
N VAL A 80 -2.55 1.60 8.90
CA VAL A 80 -1.85 2.78 8.35
C VAL A 80 -2.74 3.54 7.37
N TYR A 81 -3.42 2.85 6.45
CA TYR A 81 -4.37 3.48 5.54
C TYR A 81 -5.53 4.13 6.31
N GLY A 82 -6.11 3.44 7.28
CA GLY A 82 -7.22 3.97 8.08
C GLY A 82 -6.85 5.23 8.86
N LYS A 83 -5.61 5.30 9.40
CA LYS A 83 -5.09 6.50 10.08
C LYS A 83 -5.01 7.73 9.16
N ASN A 84 -4.99 7.53 7.86
CA ASN A 84 -4.93 8.57 6.85
C ASN A 84 -6.23 8.70 6.04
N ASN A 85 -7.34 8.15 6.54
CA ASN A 85 -8.65 8.16 5.90
C ASN A 85 -8.66 7.55 4.49
N VAL A 86 -7.75 6.62 4.21
CA VAL A 86 -7.74 5.86 2.95
C VAL A 86 -8.61 4.62 3.12
N THR A 87 -9.67 4.54 2.31
CA THR A 87 -10.58 3.39 2.31
C THR A 87 -9.82 2.11 2.00
N ASN A 88 -10.04 1.08 2.83
CA ASN A 88 -9.35 -0.20 2.74
C ASN A 88 -10.25 -1.33 3.25
N PRO A 89 -9.96 -2.62 3.01
CA PRO A 89 -10.86 -3.73 3.36
C PRO A 89 -10.93 -4.04 4.86
N ARG A 90 -10.07 -3.44 5.71
CA ARG A 90 -9.97 -3.75 7.14
C ARG A 90 -9.84 -5.26 7.40
N SER A 91 -8.95 -5.92 6.67
CA SER A 91 -8.75 -7.36 6.73
C SER A 91 -7.32 -7.72 7.11
N GLY A 92 -7.16 -8.75 7.97
CA GLY A 92 -5.87 -9.38 8.23
C GLY A 92 -5.48 -10.42 7.17
N PHE A 93 -6.36 -10.72 6.23
CA PHE A 93 -6.12 -11.70 5.17
C PHE A 93 -5.52 -11.02 3.93
N CYS A 94 -4.24 -11.26 3.66
CA CYS A 94 -3.53 -10.60 2.56
C CYS A 94 -4.27 -10.60 1.22
N PRO A 95 -4.91 -11.71 0.75
CA PRO A 95 -5.60 -11.72 -0.55
C PRO A 95 -6.69 -10.65 -0.70
N ASP A 96 -7.35 -10.24 0.39
CA ASP A 96 -8.40 -9.21 0.34
C ASP A 96 -7.86 -7.84 -0.09
N LEU A 97 -6.57 -7.59 0.08
CA LEU A 97 -5.91 -6.36 -0.32
C LEU A 97 -5.57 -6.35 -1.82
N PHE A 98 -5.54 -7.51 -2.48
CA PHE A 98 -5.10 -7.68 -3.87
C PHE A 98 -6.24 -8.07 -4.81
N GLN A 99 -7.46 -7.60 -4.54
CA GLN A 99 -8.59 -7.76 -5.45
C GLN A 99 -8.32 -7.03 -6.77
N GLN A 100 -8.88 -7.52 -7.87
CA GLN A 100 -8.67 -7.00 -9.23
C GLN A 100 -8.84 -5.48 -9.33
N LYS A 101 -9.86 -4.91 -8.68
CA LYS A 101 -10.16 -3.46 -8.68
C LYS A 101 -9.05 -2.58 -8.11
N ASN A 102 -8.17 -3.14 -7.27
CA ASN A 102 -7.07 -2.43 -6.63
C ASN A 102 -5.70 -2.85 -7.17
N THR A 103 -5.59 -4.02 -7.80
CA THR A 103 -4.32 -4.52 -8.35
C THR A 103 -3.92 -3.71 -9.58
N VAL A 104 -2.75 -3.06 -9.53
CA VAL A 104 -2.23 -2.20 -10.59
C VAL A 104 -1.03 -2.78 -11.31
N TRP A 105 -0.40 -3.81 -10.74
CA TRP A 105 0.76 -4.49 -11.31
C TRP A 105 0.79 -5.95 -10.83
N THR A 106 1.17 -6.87 -11.74
CA THR A 106 1.49 -8.27 -11.39
C THR A 106 2.74 -8.70 -12.14
N ARG A 107 3.48 -9.68 -11.61
CA ARG A 107 4.76 -10.14 -12.16
C ARG A 107 4.68 -10.59 -13.63
N ASN A 108 3.56 -11.15 -14.05
CA ASN A 108 3.42 -11.80 -15.34
C ASN A 108 2.56 -11.03 -16.35
N SER A 109 2.24 -9.76 -16.09
CA SER A 109 1.42 -8.96 -16.97
C SER A 109 2.16 -7.71 -17.45
N ASN A 110 1.95 -7.35 -18.70
CA ASN A 110 2.44 -6.11 -19.29
C ASN A 110 1.61 -4.94 -18.74
N HIS A 111 2.02 -4.40 -17.59
CA HIS A 111 1.39 -3.20 -17.04
C HIS A 111 2.19 -1.96 -17.43
N ASN A 112 1.49 -0.98 -17.98
CA ASN A 112 2.04 0.36 -18.21
C ASN A 112 2.08 1.22 -16.94
N ILE A 113 1.76 0.63 -15.77
CA ILE A 113 1.70 1.36 -14.51
C ILE A 113 2.91 1.01 -13.66
N THR A 114 3.72 2.01 -13.35
CA THR A 114 4.82 1.90 -12.39
C THR A 114 4.28 2.00 -10.96
N PRO A 115 4.62 1.04 -10.09
CA PRO A 115 4.35 1.15 -8.67
C PRO A 115 4.98 2.39 -8.04
N THR A 116 4.29 3.03 -7.12
CA THR A 116 4.74 4.27 -6.50
C THR A 116 4.72 4.18 -4.98
N ARG A 117 5.31 5.16 -4.31
CA ARG A 117 5.31 5.29 -2.86
C ARG A 117 3.90 5.20 -2.28
N ALA A 118 3.74 4.49 -1.17
CA ALA A 118 2.47 4.19 -0.50
C ALA A 118 1.50 3.29 -1.30
N ASP A 119 1.91 2.67 -2.41
CA ASP A 119 1.29 1.44 -2.88
C ASP A 119 1.74 0.28 -1.98
N ILE A 120 1.03 -0.85 -2.02
CA ILE A 120 1.40 -2.04 -1.27
C ILE A 120 1.83 -3.18 -2.19
N PHE A 121 2.78 -3.97 -1.74
CA PHE A 121 3.23 -5.15 -2.47
C PHE A 121 2.69 -6.44 -1.84
N GLY A 122 2.57 -7.50 -2.62
CA GLY A 122 2.23 -8.85 -2.17
C GLY A 122 3.28 -9.87 -2.57
N ILE A 123 3.63 -10.77 -1.64
CA ILE A 123 4.50 -11.93 -1.89
C ILE A 123 3.63 -13.18 -1.90
N TYR A 124 3.70 -13.94 -3.01
CA TYR A 124 3.03 -15.22 -3.16
C TYR A 124 3.85 -16.33 -2.51
N PHE A 125 3.20 -17.15 -1.70
CA PHE A 125 3.77 -18.32 -1.06
C PHE A 125 3.20 -19.60 -1.68
N PRO A 126 4.00 -20.39 -2.43
CA PRO A 126 3.50 -21.58 -3.14
C PRO A 126 2.86 -22.61 -2.21
N ASN A 127 3.44 -22.84 -1.03
CA ASN A 127 2.91 -23.78 -0.03
C ASN A 127 1.55 -23.33 0.55
N LYS A 128 1.22 -22.03 0.49
CA LYS A 128 -0.07 -21.49 0.91
C LYS A 128 -1.01 -21.19 -0.27
N LYS A 129 -0.52 -21.32 -1.51
CA LYS A 129 -1.23 -21.08 -2.76
C LYS A 129 -1.91 -19.69 -2.81
N ARG A 130 -1.33 -18.69 -2.14
CA ARG A 130 -1.87 -17.33 -2.07
C ARG A 130 -0.80 -16.30 -1.74
N ILE A 131 -1.13 -15.01 -1.91
CA ILE A 131 -0.36 -13.92 -1.31
C ILE A 131 -0.48 -14.07 0.22
N ALA A 132 0.64 -14.20 0.92
CA ALA A 132 0.68 -14.43 2.36
C ALA A 132 1.57 -13.45 3.13
N HIS A 133 2.14 -12.46 2.44
CA HIS A 133 2.84 -11.33 3.06
C HIS A 133 2.64 -10.06 2.26
N THR A 134 2.61 -8.92 2.94
CA THR A 134 2.41 -7.58 2.36
C THR A 134 3.11 -6.52 3.21
N GLY A 135 3.32 -5.35 2.60
CA GLY A 135 3.84 -4.15 3.23
C GLY A 135 3.79 -2.97 2.26
N PHE A 136 4.29 -1.82 2.67
CA PHE A 136 4.31 -0.61 1.85
C PHE A 136 5.54 -0.54 0.95
N ILE A 137 5.35 -0.03 -0.26
CA ILE A 137 6.42 0.40 -1.15
C ILE A 137 6.82 1.83 -0.76
N ASP A 138 8.10 2.03 -0.45
CA ASP A 138 8.69 3.34 -0.20
C ASP A 138 9.41 3.86 -1.46
N LYS A 139 10.09 2.97 -2.21
CA LYS A 139 10.71 3.26 -3.51
C LYS A 139 10.68 2.01 -4.40
N TRP A 140 10.39 2.19 -5.66
CA TRP A 140 10.39 1.13 -6.68
C TRP A 140 11.47 1.41 -7.73
N THR A 141 12.23 0.37 -8.10
CA THR A 141 13.16 0.38 -9.23
C THR A 141 12.97 -0.89 -10.07
N SER A 142 13.65 -0.99 -11.19
CA SER A 142 13.60 -2.19 -12.05
C SER A 142 14.10 -3.46 -11.36
N THR A 143 15.04 -3.33 -10.41
CA THR A 143 15.70 -4.47 -9.74
C THR A 143 15.35 -4.61 -8.27
N GLN A 144 15.02 -3.52 -7.59
CA GLN A 144 14.84 -3.47 -6.14
C GLN A 144 13.62 -2.65 -5.73
N VAL A 145 13.01 -3.04 -4.63
CA VAL A 145 11.90 -2.35 -3.97
C VAL A 145 12.29 -2.08 -2.53
N HIS A 146 12.36 -0.81 -2.14
CA HIS A 146 12.48 -0.43 -0.74
C HIS A 146 11.10 -0.47 -0.11
N THR A 147 10.97 -1.15 1.01
CA THR A 147 9.68 -1.43 1.67
C THR A 147 9.71 -1.06 3.14
N VAL A 148 8.51 -0.88 3.72
CA VAL A 148 8.28 -0.91 5.18
C VAL A 148 7.22 -1.96 5.46
N GLU A 149 7.56 -2.91 6.32
CA GLU A 149 6.82 -4.16 6.52
C GLU A 149 6.57 -4.41 7.99
N GLY A 150 5.34 -4.76 8.33
CA GLY A 150 4.98 -5.29 9.64
C GLY A 150 4.98 -6.82 9.66
N ASN A 151 5.07 -7.42 10.84
CA ASN A 151 5.13 -8.87 11.03
C ASN A 151 6.24 -9.52 10.18
N THR A 152 7.42 -8.93 10.27
CA THR A 152 8.65 -9.41 9.60
C THR A 152 9.84 -9.27 10.55
N ASN A 153 10.98 -9.81 10.18
CA ASN A 153 12.23 -9.65 10.92
C ASN A 153 13.38 -9.20 10.01
N GLN A 154 14.55 -9.00 10.57
CA GLN A 154 15.72 -8.58 9.80
C GLN A 154 16.11 -9.61 8.73
N ALA A 155 15.99 -10.90 9.02
CA ALA A 155 16.24 -11.98 8.06
C ALA A 155 15.18 -12.11 6.95
N GLY A 156 14.03 -11.44 7.10
CA GLY A 156 12.95 -11.43 6.10
C GLY A 156 11.97 -12.58 6.21
N SER A 157 11.93 -13.27 7.34
CA SER A 157 10.90 -14.25 7.65
C SER A 157 9.51 -13.62 7.66
N ARG A 158 8.50 -14.42 7.35
CA ARG A 158 7.09 -14.04 7.45
C ARG A 158 6.61 -14.01 8.91
N GLU A 159 7.19 -14.82 9.76
CA GLU A 159 6.95 -14.84 11.19
C GLU A 159 8.04 -13.99 11.83
N GLY A 160 7.83 -12.69 11.73
CA GLY A 160 8.76 -11.71 12.23
C GLY A 160 8.19 -11.00 13.44
N ASP A 161 9.08 -10.35 14.14
CA ASP A 161 8.85 -9.77 15.47
C ASP A 161 8.54 -8.26 15.46
N GLY A 162 8.41 -7.63 14.26
CA GLY A 162 8.28 -6.18 14.29
C GLY A 162 8.02 -5.50 12.95
N VAL A 163 8.17 -4.16 12.96
CA VAL A 163 8.13 -3.30 11.77
C VAL A 163 9.55 -2.93 11.35
N TYR A 164 9.88 -3.23 10.10
CA TYR A 164 11.20 -3.01 9.55
C TYR A 164 11.19 -2.34 8.18
N ARG A 165 12.23 -1.57 7.90
CA ARG A 165 12.60 -1.17 6.54
C ARG A 165 13.38 -2.32 5.88
N LYS A 166 13.00 -2.67 4.65
CA LYS A 166 13.61 -3.78 3.89
C LYS A 166 13.98 -3.32 2.48
N ILE A 167 14.88 -4.09 1.85
CA ILE A 167 15.12 -4.05 0.41
C ILE A 167 14.80 -5.44 -0.13
N ARG A 168 13.89 -5.50 -1.08
CA ARG A 168 13.50 -6.73 -1.76
C ARG A 168 13.87 -6.67 -3.23
N LEU A 169 14.18 -7.81 -3.82
CA LEU A 169 14.32 -7.86 -5.28
C LEU A 169 12.93 -7.74 -5.93
N THR A 170 12.82 -6.94 -7.00
CA THR A 170 11.53 -6.75 -7.71
C THR A 170 10.92 -8.08 -8.15
N ARG A 171 11.75 -9.08 -8.52
CA ARG A 171 11.30 -10.44 -8.83
C ARG A 171 10.63 -11.21 -7.68
N GLN A 172 10.77 -10.76 -6.44
CA GLN A 172 10.09 -11.36 -5.27
C GLN A 172 8.65 -10.86 -5.13
N ILE A 173 8.34 -9.71 -5.73
CA ILE A 173 6.99 -9.15 -5.69
C ILE A 173 6.10 -9.90 -6.68
N TYR A 174 4.94 -10.33 -6.22
CA TYR A 174 3.96 -11.04 -7.05
C TYR A 174 2.92 -10.07 -7.62
N ALA A 175 2.42 -9.16 -6.80
CA ALA A 175 1.43 -8.16 -7.18
C ALA A 175 1.65 -6.85 -6.42
N VAL A 176 1.13 -5.75 -6.98
CA VAL A 176 1.04 -4.45 -6.31
C VAL A 176 -0.39 -3.96 -6.35
N ALA A 177 -0.90 -3.49 -5.21
CA ALA A 177 -2.20 -2.87 -5.12
C ALA A 177 -2.10 -1.38 -4.73
N ARG A 178 -3.05 -0.58 -5.24
CA ARG A 178 -3.14 0.87 -5.07
C ARG A 178 -4.48 1.25 -4.49
N PHE A 179 -4.47 1.94 -3.36
CA PHE A 179 -5.66 2.43 -2.65
C PHE A 179 -5.84 3.95 -2.75
N ILE A 180 -4.78 4.68 -3.08
CA ILE A 180 -4.80 6.13 -3.30
C ILE A 180 -4.89 6.37 -4.80
N LYS A 181 -6.07 6.78 -5.27
CA LYS A 181 -6.43 6.93 -6.70
C LYS A 181 -6.69 8.37 -7.04
#